data_d2f333c09e075ec4998e57ccfa35bad4
#
_entry.id   d2f333c09e075ec4998e57ccfa35bad4
#
_cell.length_a   1.000
_cell.length_b   1.000
_cell.length_c   1.000
_cell.angle_alpha   90.00
_cell.angle_beta   90.00
_cell.angle_gamma   90.00
#
_symmetry.space_group_name_H-M   'P 1'
#
loop_
_entity.id
_entity.type
_entity.pdbx_description
1 polymer ?
#
loop_
_entity_poly.entity_id
_entity_poly.type
_entity_poly.pdbx_seq_one_letter_code
_entity_poly.pdbx_strand_id
1 'polypeptide(L)'
;IFPQEISIYEEPLLKRASASAPFDSDGVATRAQNFVTDGVLSSYVLDSYSARRLEMQTTGNGGGVRNLRMTHGTLDQEGLLKKMGTGLLVTELMGQGVNTITGDYSRGAAGFWVEGGEIASPVDEITIAGNLKEMFGSIVESGADIDPRGNIQVGSILIEQMSIAGE
;
A
#
# COMPACT_ATOMS: atom_id res chain seq x y z
N ILE A 1 2.18 -11.84 6.76
CA ILE A 1 1.32 -10.67 6.96
C ILE A 1 0.48 -10.43 5.72
N PHE A 2 1.06 -10.61 4.54
CA PHE A 2 0.42 -10.48 3.24
C PHE A 2 0.19 -11.86 2.59
N PRO A 3 -0.67 -11.97 1.56
CA PRO A 3 -0.70 -13.14 0.68
C PRO A 3 0.66 -13.42 0.05
N GLN A 4 0.92 -14.68 -0.30
CA GLN A 4 2.22 -15.12 -0.82
C GLN A 4 2.61 -14.42 -2.14
N GLU A 5 1.65 -13.96 -2.91
CA GLU A 5 1.86 -13.26 -4.19
C GLU A 5 2.39 -11.84 -4.02
N ILE A 6 2.34 -11.30 -2.79
CA ILE A 6 2.72 -9.92 -2.51
C ILE A 6 4.17 -9.83 -2.06
N SER A 7 4.94 -9.05 -2.79
CA SER A 7 6.25 -8.55 -2.38
C SER A 7 6.27 -7.02 -2.46
N ILE A 8 6.92 -6.38 -1.49
CA ILE A 8 7.07 -4.91 -1.42
C ILE A 8 8.56 -4.61 -1.35
N TYR A 9 9.04 -3.80 -2.28
CA TYR A 9 10.45 -3.51 -2.45
C TYR A 9 10.70 -2.07 -2.88
N GLU A 10 11.93 -1.59 -2.68
CA GLU A 10 12.34 -0.28 -3.16
C GLU A 10 13.57 -0.35 -4.09
N GLU A 11 13.62 0.62 -5.01
CA GLU A 11 14.69 0.80 -5.99
C GLU A 11 15.25 2.23 -5.94
N PRO A 12 16.04 2.57 -4.91
CA PRO A 12 16.50 3.96 -4.70
C PRO A 12 17.50 4.45 -5.74
N LEU A 13 18.06 3.58 -6.57
CA LEU A 13 19.03 3.92 -7.60
C LEU A 13 18.47 3.85 -9.04
N LEU A 14 17.14 3.73 -9.17
CA LEU A 14 16.46 3.69 -10.46
C LEU A 14 16.69 5.01 -11.22
N LYS A 15 17.26 4.92 -12.43
CA LYS A 15 17.60 6.11 -13.23
C LYS A 15 16.35 6.93 -13.58
N ARG A 16 16.40 8.24 -13.32
CA ARG A 16 15.35 9.21 -13.63
C ARG A 16 14.02 8.99 -12.92
N ALA A 17 13.97 8.17 -11.87
CA ALA A 17 12.79 8.08 -11.03
C ALA A 17 12.75 9.23 -10.00
N SER A 18 11.54 9.60 -9.58
CA SER A 18 11.27 10.83 -8.82
C SER A 18 11.96 10.89 -7.45
N ALA A 19 12.15 9.73 -6.79
CA ALA A 19 12.74 9.65 -5.45
C ALA A 19 14.11 8.97 -5.41
N SER A 20 14.80 8.87 -6.54
CA SER A 20 16.12 8.25 -6.57
C SER A 20 17.17 9.11 -5.87
N ALA A 21 17.93 8.49 -4.97
CA ALA A 21 19.02 9.14 -4.25
C ALA A 21 20.12 8.12 -3.90
N PRO A 22 21.40 8.46 -4.01
CA PRO A 22 22.49 7.55 -3.68
C PRO A 22 22.76 7.41 -2.18
N PHE A 23 22.21 8.32 -1.37
CA PHE A 23 22.28 8.30 0.10
C PHE A 23 20.98 8.85 0.68
N ASP A 24 20.69 8.46 1.90
CA ASP A 24 19.52 8.89 2.66
C ASP A 24 19.75 10.22 3.41
N SER A 25 18.80 10.67 4.22
CA SER A 25 18.91 11.92 4.98
C SER A 25 19.96 11.89 6.09
N ASP A 26 20.42 10.70 6.50
CA ASP A 26 21.49 10.49 7.47
C ASP A 26 22.87 10.39 6.80
N GLY A 27 22.94 10.47 5.45
CA GLY A 27 24.18 10.28 4.68
C GLY A 27 24.55 8.80 4.49
N VAL A 28 23.65 7.87 4.77
CA VAL A 28 23.87 6.43 4.57
C VAL A 28 23.56 6.05 3.14
N ALA A 29 24.43 5.26 2.51
CA ALA A 29 24.22 4.77 1.15
C ALA A 29 22.90 3.99 1.04
N THR A 30 22.07 4.35 0.07
CA THR A 30 20.84 3.63 -0.23
C THR A 30 21.13 2.36 -1.04
N ARG A 31 20.23 1.40 -0.97
CA ARG A 31 20.34 0.14 -1.71
C ARG A 31 18.95 -0.40 -2.06
N ALA A 32 18.86 -1.14 -3.15
CA ALA A 32 17.66 -1.91 -3.45
C ALA A 32 17.45 -2.99 -2.37
N GLN A 33 16.22 -3.10 -1.87
CA GLN A 33 15.88 -4.06 -0.82
C GLN A 33 14.40 -4.39 -0.83
N ASN A 34 14.08 -5.58 -0.32
CA ASN A 34 12.71 -6.03 -0.12
C ASN A 34 12.32 -5.80 1.34
N PHE A 35 11.18 -5.19 1.56
CA PHE A 35 10.54 -5.10 2.89
C PHE A 35 9.62 -6.29 3.14
N VAL A 36 8.94 -6.76 2.09
CA VAL A 36 8.12 -7.97 2.11
C VAL A 36 8.54 -8.83 0.92
N THR A 37 8.75 -10.12 1.17
CA THR A 37 9.05 -11.12 0.15
C THR A 37 8.07 -12.26 0.31
N ASP A 38 7.30 -12.55 -0.76
CA ASP A 38 6.34 -13.66 -0.79
C ASP A 38 5.41 -13.66 0.44
N GLY A 39 4.85 -12.50 0.77
CA GLY A 39 3.94 -12.29 1.90
C GLY A 39 4.62 -12.17 3.28
N VAL A 40 5.93 -12.42 3.37
CA VAL A 40 6.68 -12.42 4.63
C VAL A 40 7.46 -11.12 4.81
N LEU A 41 7.35 -10.48 5.98
CA LEU A 41 8.16 -9.31 6.33
C LEU A 41 9.65 -9.71 6.42
N SER A 42 10.45 -9.16 5.52
CA SER A 42 11.88 -9.49 5.37
C SER A 42 12.79 -8.43 5.97
N SER A 43 12.36 -7.18 6.01
CA SER A 43 13.14 -6.03 6.50
C SER A 43 12.25 -4.94 7.07
N TYR A 44 12.82 -4.09 7.90
CA TYR A 44 12.21 -2.86 8.39
C TYR A 44 12.69 -1.65 7.59
N VAL A 45 11.95 -0.54 7.69
CA VAL A 45 12.35 0.78 7.21
C VAL A 45 13.02 1.51 8.38
N LEU A 46 14.35 1.53 8.44
CA LEU A 46 15.10 2.06 9.56
C LEU A 46 16.05 3.20 9.16
N ASP A 47 15.90 4.34 9.81
CA ASP A 47 16.93 5.37 9.89
C ASP A 47 18.02 4.99 10.91
N SER A 48 19.04 5.81 11.05
CA SER A 48 20.15 5.54 11.99
C SER A 48 19.71 5.57 13.46
N TYR A 49 18.71 6.37 13.81
CA TYR A 49 18.18 6.46 15.16
C TYR A 49 17.36 5.22 15.55
N SER A 50 16.39 4.86 14.70
CA SER A 50 15.53 3.68 14.93
C SER A 50 16.33 2.39 14.94
N ALA A 51 17.31 2.27 14.04
CA ALA A 51 18.21 1.13 14.00
C ALA A 51 18.98 0.95 15.32
N ARG A 52 19.57 2.03 15.85
CA ARG A 52 20.27 1.97 17.17
C ARG A 52 19.33 1.58 18.30
N ARG A 53 18.11 2.09 18.30
CA ARG A 53 17.14 1.74 19.35
C ARG A 53 16.71 0.28 19.33
N LEU A 54 16.75 -0.35 18.15
CA LEU A 54 16.42 -1.77 17.96
C LEU A 54 17.65 -2.68 17.98
N GLU A 55 18.84 -2.13 18.26
CA GLU A 55 20.13 -2.87 18.20
C GLU A 55 20.36 -3.50 16.81
N MET A 56 19.89 -2.84 15.76
CA MET A 56 20.00 -3.26 14.36
C MET A 56 20.88 -2.29 13.56
N GLN A 57 21.15 -2.65 12.31
CA GLN A 57 21.80 -1.77 11.34
C GLN A 57 20.75 -0.97 10.59
N THR A 58 21.07 0.30 10.24
CA THR A 58 20.21 1.12 9.38
C THR A 58 20.00 0.47 8.01
N THR A 59 18.82 0.65 7.49
CA THR A 59 18.45 0.17 6.14
C THR A 59 18.70 1.21 5.04
N GLY A 60 19.21 2.39 5.40
CA GLY A 60 19.43 3.49 4.45
C GLY A 60 18.14 4.22 4.10
N ASN A 61 17.22 4.26 5.05
CA ASN A 61 15.89 4.86 4.87
C ASN A 61 15.65 6.11 5.73
N GLY A 62 16.71 6.81 6.12
CA GLY A 62 16.57 8.15 6.70
C GLY A 62 15.79 9.07 5.76
N GLY A 63 14.62 9.58 6.24
CA GLY A 63 13.69 10.34 5.43
C GLY A 63 12.66 9.50 4.64
N GLY A 64 12.60 8.18 4.85
CA GLY A 64 11.58 7.29 4.30
C GLY A 64 12.03 6.45 3.10
N VAL A 65 11.06 5.79 2.46
CA VAL A 65 11.26 4.91 1.32
C VAL A 65 11.46 5.66 0.00
N ARG A 66 12.13 5.02 -0.96
CA ARG A 66 12.44 5.59 -2.27
C ARG A 66 12.05 4.66 -3.40
N ASN A 67 11.21 5.17 -4.33
CA ASN A 67 10.69 4.39 -5.46
C ASN A 67 10.16 3.03 -4.98
N LEU A 68 9.23 3.08 -4.02
CA LEU A 68 8.59 1.88 -3.45
C LEU A 68 7.65 1.26 -4.49
N ARG A 69 7.71 -0.05 -4.58
CA ARG A 69 6.85 -0.84 -5.48
C ARG A 69 6.26 -2.03 -4.76
N MET A 70 5.15 -2.51 -5.29
CA MET A 70 4.53 -3.76 -4.90
C MET A 70 4.36 -4.65 -6.15
N THR A 71 4.48 -5.96 -5.98
CA THR A 71 4.11 -6.91 -7.03
C THR A 71 2.64 -6.75 -7.39
N HIS A 72 2.31 -6.96 -8.64
CA HIS A 72 0.95 -6.82 -9.17
C HIS A 72 0.58 -8.00 -10.06
N GLY A 73 -0.72 -8.25 -10.17
CA GLY A 73 -1.28 -9.19 -11.14
C GLY A 73 -1.31 -8.62 -12.55
N THR A 74 -2.17 -9.17 -13.37
CA THR A 74 -2.34 -8.78 -14.78
C THR A 74 -3.60 -7.97 -15.04
N LEU A 75 -4.51 -7.90 -14.07
CA LEU A 75 -5.77 -7.17 -14.19
C LEU A 75 -5.53 -5.68 -13.96
N ASP A 76 -6.14 -4.86 -14.79
CA ASP A 76 -6.30 -3.43 -14.55
C ASP A 76 -7.51 -3.17 -13.61
N GLN A 77 -7.82 -1.91 -13.36
CA GLN A 77 -8.95 -1.54 -12.50
C GLN A 77 -10.27 -2.17 -12.97
N GLU A 78 -10.56 -2.16 -14.28
CA GLU A 78 -11.79 -2.75 -14.82
C GLU A 78 -11.85 -4.27 -14.58
N GLY A 79 -10.74 -4.96 -14.76
CA GLY A 79 -10.60 -6.38 -14.45
C GLY A 79 -10.80 -6.69 -12.97
N LEU A 80 -10.29 -5.83 -12.08
CA LEU A 80 -10.50 -5.95 -10.64
C LEU A 80 -11.96 -5.72 -10.24
N LEU A 81 -12.65 -4.74 -10.85
CA LEU A 81 -14.09 -4.52 -10.63
C LEU A 81 -14.92 -5.75 -11.03
N LYS A 82 -14.61 -6.34 -12.19
CA LYS A 82 -15.26 -7.59 -12.64
C LYS A 82 -15.00 -8.75 -11.68
N LYS A 83 -13.76 -8.85 -11.16
CA LYS A 83 -13.41 -9.87 -10.17
C LYS A 83 -14.10 -9.65 -8.82
N MET A 84 -14.27 -8.41 -8.39
CA MET A 84 -15.01 -8.03 -7.19
C MET A 84 -16.50 -8.37 -7.29
N GLY A 85 -17.10 -8.15 -8.45
CA GLY A 85 -18.52 -8.37 -8.70
C GLY A 85 -19.40 -7.32 -8.02
N THR A 86 -19.53 -7.35 -6.70
CA THR A 86 -20.28 -6.36 -5.92
C THR A 86 -19.44 -5.86 -4.77
N GLY A 87 -19.36 -4.54 -4.59
CA GLY A 87 -18.56 -3.94 -3.54
C GLY A 87 -18.38 -2.42 -3.69
N LEU A 88 -17.40 -1.87 -3.01
CA LEU A 88 -17.09 -0.44 -3.02
C LEU A 88 -15.76 -0.17 -3.73
N LEU A 89 -15.78 0.64 -4.76
CA LEU A 89 -14.58 1.27 -5.33
C LEU A 89 -14.32 2.57 -4.58
N VAL A 90 -13.27 2.58 -3.74
CA VAL A 90 -12.82 3.79 -3.03
C VAL A 90 -11.89 4.58 -3.94
N THR A 91 -12.21 5.86 -4.19
CA THR A 91 -11.38 6.77 -4.99
C THR A 91 -10.76 7.89 -4.17
N GLU A 92 -11.33 8.15 -2.99
CA GLU A 92 -10.82 9.17 -2.08
C GLU A 92 -10.88 8.70 -0.63
N LEU A 93 -9.84 9.03 0.13
CA LEU A 93 -9.75 8.76 1.56
C LEU A 93 -9.57 10.07 2.33
N MET A 94 -10.39 10.28 3.34
CA MET A 94 -10.40 11.47 4.18
C MET A 94 -9.95 11.16 5.62
N GLY A 95 -9.31 12.14 6.26
CA GLY A 95 -8.85 12.02 7.65
C GLY A 95 -7.60 11.14 7.81
N GLN A 96 -7.19 10.91 9.06
CA GLN A 96 -5.98 10.17 9.44
C GLN A 96 -6.26 9.10 10.51
N GLY A 97 -7.35 8.38 10.37
CA GLY A 97 -7.80 7.37 11.33
C GLY A 97 -7.02 6.05 11.25
N VAL A 98 -5.71 6.10 11.45
CA VAL A 98 -4.84 4.93 11.49
C VAL A 98 -4.06 4.90 12.79
N ASN A 99 -4.26 3.87 13.61
CA ASN A 99 -3.45 3.61 14.79
C ASN A 99 -2.35 2.60 14.44
N THR A 100 -1.12 3.07 14.28
CA THR A 100 0.01 2.22 13.89
C THR A 100 0.47 1.24 14.98
N ILE A 101 -0.01 1.39 16.21
CA ILE A 101 0.32 0.48 17.33
C ILE A 101 -0.63 -0.70 17.38
N THR A 102 -1.94 -0.45 17.29
CA THR A 102 -2.98 -1.49 17.34
C THR A 102 -3.35 -2.04 15.98
N GLY A 103 -3.05 -1.29 14.91
CA GLY A 103 -3.47 -1.61 13.56
C GLY A 103 -4.89 -1.16 13.23
N ASP A 104 -5.60 -0.50 14.15
CA ASP A 104 -6.96 -0.05 13.90
C ASP A 104 -6.99 1.01 12.79
N TYR A 105 -7.88 0.81 11.84
CA TYR A 105 -8.07 1.64 10.68
C TYR A 105 -9.52 2.11 10.59
N SER A 106 -9.74 3.41 10.48
CA SER A 106 -11.05 4.00 10.29
C SER A 106 -10.90 5.33 9.56
N ARG A 107 -11.36 5.43 8.31
CA ARG A 107 -11.24 6.64 7.51
C ARG A 107 -12.55 6.96 6.80
N GLY A 108 -12.83 8.25 6.67
CA GLY A 108 -13.82 8.72 5.71
C GLY A 108 -13.43 8.33 4.29
N ALA A 109 -14.40 8.02 3.45
CA ALA A 109 -14.18 7.62 2.08
C ALA A 109 -15.29 8.15 1.16
N ALA A 110 -14.91 8.32 -0.10
CA ALA A 110 -15.82 8.54 -1.21
C ALA A 110 -15.43 7.65 -2.38
N GLY A 111 -16.38 7.36 -3.25
CA GLY A 111 -16.13 6.50 -4.40
C GLY A 111 -17.41 6.06 -5.11
N PHE A 112 -17.46 4.79 -5.47
CA PHE A 112 -18.58 4.27 -6.25
C PHE A 112 -19.00 2.89 -5.73
N TRP A 113 -20.30 2.68 -5.65
CA TRP A 113 -20.85 1.35 -5.49
C TRP A 113 -20.77 0.59 -6.81
N VAL A 114 -20.37 -0.66 -6.74
CA VAL A 114 -20.16 -1.54 -7.89
C VAL A 114 -21.14 -2.71 -7.79
N GLU A 115 -21.83 -3.01 -8.88
CA GLU A 115 -22.75 -4.14 -9.03
C GLU A 115 -22.46 -4.87 -10.32
N GLY A 116 -22.33 -6.20 -10.25
CA GLY A 116 -22.03 -7.04 -11.42
C GLY A 116 -20.68 -6.70 -12.11
N GLY A 117 -19.76 -6.06 -11.37
CA GLY A 117 -18.47 -5.65 -11.91
C GLY A 117 -18.50 -4.30 -12.64
N GLU A 118 -19.60 -3.56 -12.57
CA GLU A 118 -19.76 -2.24 -13.20
C GLU A 118 -20.10 -1.18 -12.14
N ILE A 119 -19.67 0.06 -12.39
CA ILE A 119 -19.98 1.21 -11.52
C ILE A 119 -21.49 1.49 -11.62
N ALA A 120 -22.19 1.39 -10.48
CA ALA A 120 -23.64 1.59 -10.39
C ALA A 120 -24.04 2.99 -9.91
N SER A 121 -23.43 3.48 -8.80
CA SER A 121 -23.79 4.78 -8.23
C SER A 121 -22.62 5.39 -7.46
N PRO A 122 -22.54 6.73 -7.37
CA PRO A 122 -21.59 7.40 -6.50
C PRO A 122 -21.95 7.16 -5.03
N VAL A 123 -20.92 7.11 -4.16
CA VAL A 123 -21.05 6.99 -2.72
C VAL A 123 -20.13 8.01 -2.06
N ASP A 124 -20.64 8.76 -1.11
CA ASP A 124 -19.92 9.78 -0.36
C ASP A 124 -20.30 9.76 1.11
N GLU A 125 -19.56 10.50 1.93
CA GLU A 125 -19.79 10.63 3.38
C GLU A 125 -19.86 9.28 4.12
N ILE A 126 -19.14 8.28 3.65
CA ILE A 126 -19.05 6.97 4.30
C ILE A 126 -17.77 6.84 5.12
N THR A 127 -17.75 5.87 6.01
CA THR A 127 -16.55 5.45 6.75
C THR A 127 -16.22 4.02 6.40
N ILE A 128 -14.96 3.76 6.06
CA ILE A 128 -14.43 2.40 5.94
C ILE A 128 -13.55 2.10 7.15
N ALA A 129 -13.72 0.90 7.72
CA ALA A 129 -13.01 0.51 8.93
C ALA A 129 -12.53 -0.96 8.87
N GLY A 130 -11.48 -1.23 9.61
CA GLY A 130 -10.88 -2.56 9.73
C GLY A 130 -9.65 -2.56 10.64
N ASN A 131 -8.89 -3.63 10.58
CA ASN A 131 -7.56 -3.70 11.19
C ASN A 131 -6.51 -3.94 10.10
N LEU A 132 -5.42 -3.19 10.10
CA LEU A 132 -4.38 -3.26 9.07
C LEU A 132 -3.85 -4.68 8.85
N LYS A 133 -3.70 -5.47 9.91
CA LYS A 133 -3.19 -6.85 9.79
C LYS A 133 -4.17 -7.73 9.02
N GLU A 134 -5.47 -7.58 9.29
CA GLU A 134 -6.53 -8.31 8.59
C GLU A 134 -6.65 -7.81 7.14
N MET A 135 -6.66 -6.49 6.94
CA MET A 135 -6.70 -5.87 5.62
C MET A 135 -5.55 -6.35 4.72
N PHE A 136 -4.33 -6.35 5.23
CA PHE A 136 -3.16 -6.82 4.48
C PHE A 136 -3.23 -8.32 4.19
N GLY A 137 -3.71 -9.13 5.14
CA GLY A 137 -3.87 -10.56 4.96
C GLY A 137 -4.98 -10.96 3.99
N SER A 138 -5.96 -10.06 3.78
CA SER A 138 -7.11 -10.27 2.91
C SER A 138 -7.01 -9.57 1.54
N ILE A 139 -5.82 -9.14 1.14
CA ILE A 139 -5.58 -8.68 -0.23
C ILE A 139 -5.81 -9.84 -1.20
N VAL A 140 -6.77 -9.69 -2.09
CA VAL A 140 -7.11 -10.69 -3.12
C VAL A 140 -6.21 -10.53 -4.34
N GLU A 141 -5.95 -9.30 -4.74
CA GLU A 141 -5.09 -8.98 -5.88
C GLU A 141 -4.65 -7.51 -5.86
N SER A 142 -3.49 -7.25 -6.45
CA SER A 142 -3.00 -5.92 -6.79
C SER A 142 -3.02 -5.71 -8.30
N GLY A 143 -3.59 -4.62 -8.75
CA GLY A 143 -3.79 -4.31 -10.17
C GLY A 143 -2.52 -3.90 -10.91
N ALA A 144 -2.55 -4.05 -12.23
CA ALA A 144 -1.51 -3.62 -13.15
C ALA A 144 -1.63 -2.13 -13.55
N ASP A 145 -2.66 -1.44 -13.08
CA ASP A 145 -2.98 -0.03 -13.31
C ASP A 145 -2.13 0.90 -12.43
N ILE A 146 -0.81 0.71 -12.45
CA ILE A 146 0.13 1.42 -11.61
C ILE A 146 0.20 2.90 -12.01
N ASP A 147 0.07 3.81 -11.00
CA ASP A 147 0.33 5.23 -11.19
C ASP A 147 1.83 5.52 -11.14
N PRO A 148 2.47 5.90 -12.26
CA PRO A 148 3.91 6.16 -12.31
C PRO A 148 4.32 7.55 -11.83
N ARG A 149 3.38 8.43 -11.45
CA ARG A 149 3.66 9.84 -11.11
C ARG A 149 4.33 10.01 -9.77
N GLY A 150 4.08 9.10 -8.83
CA GLY A 150 4.62 9.15 -7.47
C GLY A 150 5.88 8.32 -7.26
N ASN A 151 6.43 8.42 -6.06
CA ASN A 151 7.52 7.57 -5.60
C ASN A 151 7.04 6.27 -4.93
N ILE A 152 5.74 6.12 -4.72
CA ILE A 152 5.06 4.90 -4.31
C ILE A 152 4.23 4.46 -5.51
N GLN A 153 4.62 3.36 -6.13
CA GLN A 153 4.05 2.88 -7.38
C GLN A 153 3.31 1.57 -7.13
N VAL A 154 2.02 1.69 -6.90
CA VAL A 154 1.09 0.59 -6.61
C VAL A 154 -0.15 0.81 -7.47
N GLY A 155 -0.71 -0.27 -7.99
CA GLY A 155 -2.00 -0.25 -8.68
C GLY A 155 -3.18 -0.30 -7.70
N SER A 156 -4.38 -0.43 -8.22
CA SER A 156 -5.58 -0.68 -7.41
C SER A 156 -5.42 -1.96 -6.60
N ILE A 157 -5.92 -1.96 -5.36
CA ILE A 157 -5.82 -3.11 -4.45
C ILE A 157 -7.24 -3.62 -4.16
N LEU A 158 -7.50 -4.87 -4.48
CA LEU A 158 -8.73 -5.55 -4.11
C LEU A 158 -8.56 -6.23 -2.75
N ILE A 159 -9.36 -5.80 -1.77
CA ILE A 159 -9.43 -6.38 -0.43
C ILE A 159 -10.74 -7.18 -0.33
N GLU A 160 -10.69 -8.36 0.24
CA GLU A 160 -11.84 -9.26 0.32
C GLU A 160 -13.02 -8.65 1.07
N GLN A 161 -12.74 -8.02 2.23
CA GLN A 161 -13.79 -7.48 3.09
C GLN A 161 -13.27 -6.33 3.96
N MET A 162 -14.13 -5.31 4.12
CA MET A 162 -13.98 -4.24 5.12
C MET A 162 -15.34 -3.86 5.67
N SER A 163 -15.37 -3.28 6.87
CA SER A 163 -16.60 -2.67 7.41
C SER A 163 -16.85 -1.33 6.74
N ILE A 164 -18.08 -1.11 6.30
CA ILE A 164 -18.54 0.15 5.71
C ILE A 164 -19.69 0.67 6.56
N ALA A 165 -19.63 1.93 6.96
CA ALA A 165 -20.69 2.63 7.69
C ALA A 165 -20.98 3.96 7.00
N GLY A 166 -22.24 4.30 6.90
CA GLY A 166 -22.78 5.51 6.24
C GLY A 166 -24.24 5.29 5.86
N GLU A 167 -24.93 6.34 5.42
CA GLU A 167 -26.31 6.26 4.91
C GLU A 167 -26.32 6.07 3.39
#